data_e029331061fc8a0362f75641421d227c
#
_entry.id   e029331061fc8a0362f75641421d227c
#
_cell.length_a   1.000
_cell.length_b   1.000
_cell.length_c   1.000
_cell.angle_alpha   90.00
_cell.angle_beta   90.00
_cell.angle_gamma   90.00
#
_symmetry.space_group_name_H-M   'P 1'
#
loop_
_entity.id
_entity.type
_entity.pdbx_description
1 polymer ?
#
loop_
_entity_poly.entity_id
_entity_poly.type
_entity_poly.pdbx_seq_one_letter_code
_entity_poly.pdbx_strand_id
1 'polypeptide(L)'
;MSNQFVRGVCVIAILTNLFSCTQVHWSKTFQKSPLAKQSSGLVIQELNTGKIVFSHQADQFFMPASNAKLATFLMAHSFLGDSIPSFASLEKKDTLFFWGTGDPTQLNPSFKNKSLIDYLSKSTKVLVYCAPQKEIPPLGSGWSWDDYNDSYSAEISPLPLYGNLVGFSVKNQQWETVPHYFKSAILGIHSFNYVLRDRLKNEFTLPVSRSEFKVQQVPFVTSASLTAKLLADTLKKEVVIQRNAMDPLAKIQYVGLLDSLYVPMLHNSDNMIAEHLLLLIGAKNQWTGGAQEIIAKLKKESNYEFLKAARWVDGSGLSRYNLFRPMDFIEILSALHQQFGMDKLQFLLPQTGKTGTLKSIKLKSDDHVIWAKSGSFSNTYDLSGFFQNSKGKIYVFSIMTNLANHSVSESKRDVIDFLENLD
;
A
#
# COMPACT_ATOMS: atom_id res chain seq x y z
N MET A 1 -0.21 53.02 -64.94
CA MET A 1 0.53 53.29 -63.71
C MET A 1 -0.49 53.27 -62.58
N SER A 2 -0.80 52.12 -62.00
CA SER A 2 -1.81 51.99 -60.96
C SER A 2 -1.21 51.29 -59.75
N ASN A 3 -1.18 52.04 -58.62
CA ASN A 3 -0.85 51.54 -57.36
C ASN A 3 -2.03 50.68 -56.82
N GLN A 4 -1.79 49.41 -56.61
CA GLN A 4 -2.70 48.57 -55.81
C GLN A 4 -2.15 48.43 -54.37
N PHE A 5 -2.85 49.06 -53.42
CA PHE A 5 -2.66 48.88 -51.99
C PHE A 5 -3.31 47.55 -51.56
N VAL A 6 -2.51 46.58 -51.19
CA VAL A 6 -2.99 45.34 -50.55
C VAL A 6 -3.16 45.62 -49.05
N ARG A 7 -4.40 45.74 -48.60
CA ARG A 7 -4.76 45.76 -47.15
C ARG A 7 -4.70 44.33 -46.63
N GLY A 8 -3.65 44.00 -45.85
CA GLY A 8 -3.59 42.79 -45.05
C GLY A 8 -4.51 42.91 -43.83
N VAL A 9 -5.57 42.13 -43.80
CA VAL A 9 -6.43 41.97 -42.62
C VAL A 9 -5.76 40.94 -41.72
N CYS A 10 -5.13 41.41 -40.60
CA CYS A 10 -4.72 40.52 -39.51
C CYS A 10 -5.97 40.07 -38.77
N VAL A 11 -6.37 38.82 -38.97
CA VAL A 11 -7.37 38.15 -38.11
C VAL A 11 -6.66 37.71 -36.85
N ILE A 12 -6.77 38.49 -35.80
CA ILE A 12 -6.39 38.09 -34.44
C ILE A 12 -7.46 37.09 -33.95
N ALA A 13 -7.16 35.79 -34.03
CA ALA A 13 -7.96 34.75 -33.43
C ALA A 13 -7.83 34.91 -31.89
N ILE A 14 -8.78 35.57 -31.27
CA ILE A 14 -8.95 35.58 -29.81
C ILE A 14 -9.44 34.19 -29.46
N LEU A 15 -8.53 33.33 -28.98
CA LEU A 15 -8.84 32.08 -28.29
C LEU A 15 -9.47 32.44 -26.93
N THR A 16 -10.77 32.74 -26.95
CA THR A 16 -11.56 32.79 -25.71
C THR A 16 -11.69 31.37 -25.20
N ASN A 17 -10.88 31.02 -24.20
CA ASN A 17 -11.12 29.86 -23.35
C ASN A 17 -12.49 30.04 -22.70
N LEU A 18 -13.53 29.48 -23.27
CA LEU A 18 -14.84 29.36 -22.64
C LEU A 18 -14.72 28.40 -21.47
N PHE A 19 -14.39 28.93 -20.30
CA PHE A 19 -14.53 28.17 -19.06
C PHE A 19 -15.98 27.74 -18.92
N SER A 20 -16.25 26.46 -18.71
CA SER A 20 -17.59 25.98 -18.45
C SER A 20 -18.08 26.60 -17.12
N CYS A 21 -19.41 26.80 -16.95
CA CYS A 21 -19.97 27.28 -15.68
C CYS A 21 -19.49 26.46 -14.48
N THR A 22 -19.30 25.15 -14.67
CA THR A 22 -18.74 24.22 -13.66
C THR A 22 -17.31 24.60 -13.26
N GLN A 23 -16.43 24.91 -14.21
CA GLN A 23 -15.05 25.30 -13.89
C GLN A 23 -14.97 26.60 -13.09
N VAL A 24 -15.80 27.57 -13.43
CA VAL A 24 -15.89 28.85 -12.71
C VAL A 24 -16.42 28.63 -11.29
N HIS A 25 -17.41 27.76 -11.13
CA HIS A 25 -17.98 27.42 -9.83
C HIS A 25 -16.94 26.73 -8.94
N TRP A 26 -16.27 25.70 -9.41
CA TRP A 26 -15.28 24.94 -8.65
C TRP A 26 -14.04 25.76 -8.29
N SER A 27 -13.61 26.65 -9.18
CA SER A 27 -12.54 27.61 -8.88
C SER A 27 -12.93 28.54 -7.70
N LYS A 28 -14.15 29.06 -7.69
CA LYS A 28 -14.66 29.90 -6.59
C LYS A 28 -14.77 29.10 -5.28
N THR A 29 -15.24 27.85 -5.35
CA THR A 29 -15.33 26.94 -4.21
C THR A 29 -13.94 26.66 -3.62
N PHE A 30 -12.95 26.39 -4.47
CA PHE A 30 -11.57 26.21 -4.03
C PHE A 30 -11.00 27.44 -3.35
N GLN A 31 -11.15 28.63 -3.96
CA GLN A 31 -10.64 29.88 -3.38
C GLN A 31 -11.23 30.20 -1.98
N LYS A 32 -12.43 29.73 -1.69
CA LYS A 32 -13.09 29.89 -0.39
C LYS A 32 -12.72 28.79 0.61
N SER A 33 -12.19 27.67 0.14
CA SER A 33 -11.84 26.54 0.99
C SER A 33 -10.49 26.77 1.71
N PRO A 34 -10.28 26.14 2.89
CA PRO A 34 -8.99 26.16 3.56
C PRO A 34 -7.84 25.62 2.69
N LEU A 35 -8.14 24.73 1.73
CA LEU A 35 -7.15 24.13 0.83
C LEU A 35 -6.39 25.19 0.01
N ALA A 36 -7.03 26.30 -0.35
CA ALA A 36 -6.38 27.38 -1.09
C ALA A 36 -5.27 28.10 -0.31
N LYS A 37 -5.25 27.94 1.03
CA LYS A 37 -4.25 28.54 1.92
C LYS A 37 -3.20 27.57 2.44
N GLN A 38 -3.27 26.31 1.99
CA GLN A 38 -2.36 25.24 2.39
C GLN A 38 -1.42 24.87 1.23
N SER A 39 -0.34 24.14 1.52
CA SER A 39 0.44 23.48 0.49
C SER A 39 -0.40 22.31 -0.06
N SER A 40 -1.18 22.58 -1.10
CA SER A 40 -2.12 21.62 -1.69
C SER A 40 -1.97 21.52 -3.20
N GLY A 41 -2.17 20.30 -3.73
CA GLY A 41 -2.24 20.02 -5.14
C GLY A 41 -3.52 19.24 -5.45
N LEU A 42 -4.23 19.61 -6.50
CA LEU A 42 -5.52 19.02 -6.84
C LEU A 42 -5.67 18.82 -8.35
N VAL A 43 -6.30 17.71 -8.71
CA VAL A 43 -6.82 17.48 -10.07
C VAL A 43 -8.18 16.80 -9.96
N ILE A 44 -9.12 17.25 -10.77
CA ILE A 44 -10.42 16.61 -10.93
C ILE A 44 -10.72 16.48 -12.40
N GLN A 45 -10.98 15.26 -12.83
CA GLN A 45 -11.23 14.87 -14.21
C GLN A 45 -12.60 14.18 -14.31
N GLU A 46 -13.37 14.54 -15.29
CA GLU A 46 -14.61 13.83 -15.60
C GLU A 46 -14.29 12.44 -16.15
N LEU A 47 -14.84 11.38 -15.52
CA LEU A 47 -14.50 10.00 -15.84
C LEU A 47 -14.80 9.63 -17.30
N ASN A 48 -15.98 9.98 -17.80
CA ASN A 48 -16.44 9.55 -19.11
C ASN A 48 -15.74 10.26 -20.28
N THR A 49 -15.34 11.51 -20.09
CA THR A 49 -14.77 12.34 -21.18
C THR A 49 -13.26 12.48 -21.10
N GLY A 50 -12.67 12.16 -19.94
CA GLY A 50 -11.25 12.42 -19.67
C GLY A 50 -10.91 13.92 -19.54
N LYS A 51 -11.91 14.81 -19.54
CA LYS A 51 -11.68 16.26 -19.47
C LYS A 51 -11.33 16.67 -18.04
N ILE A 52 -10.18 17.34 -17.87
CA ILE A 52 -9.84 17.99 -16.61
C ILE A 52 -10.78 19.17 -16.41
N VAL A 53 -11.58 19.14 -15.35
CA VAL A 53 -12.55 20.17 -15.01
C VAL A 53 -12.04 21.15 -13.97
N PHE A 54 -11.08 20.73 -13.14
CA PHE A 54 -10.40 21.61 -12.21
C PHE A 54 -8.99 21.10 -11.91
N SER A 55 -8.03 22.01 -11.80
CA SER A 55 -6.67 21.69 -11.33
C SER A 55 -6.03 22.85 -10.59
N HIS A 56 -5.23 22.53 -9.61
CA HIS A 56 -4.37 23.45 -8.87
C HIS A 56 -3.08 22.75 -8.50
N GLN A 57 -1.93 23.33 -8.84
CA GLN A 57 -0.60 22.73 -8.60
C GLN A 57 -0.51 21.22 -9.00
N ALA A 58 -1.18 20.85 -10.09
CA ALA A 58 -1.36 19.48 -10.55
C ALA A 58 -0.04 18.74 -10.84
N ASP A 59 1.00 19.49 -11.25
CA ASP A 59 2.33 18.98 -11.61
C ASP A 59 3.39 19.22 -10.52
N GLN A 60 3.01 19.76 -9.36
CA GLN A 60 3.89 19.86 -8.19
C GLN A 60 4.01 18.53 -7.48
N PHE A 61 5.20 18.25 -6.93
CA PHE A 61 5.46 17.03 -6.19
C PHE A 61 5.05 17.16 -4.72
N PHE A 62 4.36 16.14 -4.25
CA PHE A 62 3.91 15.99 -2.86
C PHE A 62 4.32 14.62 -2.32
N MET A 63 4.43 14.49 -1.00
CA MET A 63 4.54 13.19 -0.33
C MET A 63 3.17 12.52 -0.37
N PRO A 64 3.04 11.34 -1.01
CA PRO A 64 1.75 10.71 -1.23
C PRO A 64 1.21 9.96 0.00
N ALA A 65 2.04 9.74 1.01
CA ALA A 65 1.74 8.79 2.06
C ALA A 65 1.14 7.48 1.47
N SER A 66 0.14 6.90 2.09
CA SER A 66 -0.46 5.63 1.64
C SER A 66 -1.19 5.70 0.29
N ASN A 67 -1.29 6.86 -0.37
CA ASN A 67 -1.77 6.90 -1.76
C ASN A 67 -0.79 6.21 -2.72
N ALA A 68 0.50 6.07 -2.38
CA ALA A 68 1.48 5.28 -3.13
C ALA A 68 1.01 3.83 -3.37
N LYS A 69 0.15 3.28 -2.49
CA LYS A 69 -0.45 1.94 -2.66
C LYS A 69 -1.30 1.81 -3.92
N LEU A 70 -1.80 2.91 -4.49
CA LEU A 70 -2.51 2.88 -5.78
C LEU A 70 -1.54 2.53 -6.92
N ALA A 71 -0.30 3.04 -6.88
CA ALA A 71 0.73 2.65 -7.84
C ALA A 71 1.14 1.17 -7.66
N THR A 72 1.32 0.73 -6.41
CA THR A 72 1.59 -0.68 -6.09
C THR A 72 0.46 -1.58 -6.57
N PHE A 73 -0.80 -1.19 -6.38
CA PHE A 73 -1.98 -1.93 -6.84
C PHE A 73 -1.98 -2.09 -8.37
N LEU A 74 -1.79 -0.98 -9.10
CA LEU A 74 -1.74 -1.01 -10.56
C LEU A 74 -0.62 -1.93 -11.07
N MET A 75 0.58 -1.83 -10.49
CA MET A 75 1.71 -2.66 -10.89
C MET A 75 1.51 -4.13 -10.51
N ALA A 76 0.97 -4.41 -9.32
CA ALA A 76 0.69 -5.77 -8.90
C ALA A 76 -0.32 -6.43 -9.84
N HIS A 77 -1.40 -5.75 -10.20
CA HIS A 77 -2.35 -6.27 -11.18
C HIS A 77 -1.70 -6.52 -12.55
N SER A 78 -0.91 -5.57 -13.04
CA SER A 78 -0.28 -5.67 -14.37
C SER A 78 0.74 -6.83 -14.47
N PHE A 79 1.43 -7.18 -13.37
CA PHE A 79 2.54 -8.14 -13.39
C PHE A 79 2.23 -9.50 -12.73
N LEU A 80 1.23 -9.60 -11.85
CA LEU A 80 0.94 -10.84 -11.11
C LEU A 80 -0.17 -11.69 -11.73
N GLY A 81 -1.13 -11.11 -12.48
CA GLY A 81 -2.36 -11.79 -12.90
C GLY A 81 -3.32 -11.95 -11.72
N ASP A 82 -4.02 -13.10 -11.59
CA ASP A 82 -5.15 -13.24 -10.66
C ASP A 82 -4.80 -13.94 -9.33
N SER A 83 -3.74 -14.75 -9.32
CA SER A 83 -3.41 -15.63 -8.18
C SER A 83 -2.11 -15.22 -7.50
N ILE A 84 -2.02 -15.49 -6.19
CA ILE A 84 -0.86 -15.19 -5.36
C ILE A 84 0.25 -16.23 -5.61
N PRO A 85 1.45 -15.84 -6.11
CA PRO A 85 2.60 -16.75 -6.16
C PRO A 85 3.15 -16.91 -4.74
N SER A 86 2.83 -18.05 -4.09
CA SER A 86 2.98 -18.19 -2.64
C SER A 86 4.38 -18.65 -2.20
N PHE A 87 4.89 -19.69 -2.82
CA PHE A 87 6.27 -20.20 -2.58
C PHE A 87 6.72 -20.97 -3.80
N ALA A 88 8.04 -21.15 -3.94
CA ALA A 88 8.60 -22.03 -4.95
C ALA A 88 9.19 -23.30 -4.32
N SER A 89 9.15 -24.41 -5.04
CA SER A 89 9.70 -25.68 -4.55
C SER A 89 10.38 -26.49 -5.65
N LEU A 90 11.37 -27.29 -5.25
CA LEU A 90 12.09 -28.22 -6.12
C LEU A 90 12.50 -29.46 -5.33
N GLU A 91 12.11 -30.61 -5.81
CA GLU A 91 12.54 -31.87 -5.24
C GLU A 91 13.77 -32.43 -5.99
N LYS A 92 14.82 -32.73 -5.22
CA LYS A 92 16.03 -33.43 -5.76
C LYS A 92 16.39 -34.60 -4.82
N LYS A 93 16.27 -35.83 -5.29
CA LYS A 93 16.52 -37.03 -4.47
C LYS A 93 15.75 -36.99 -3.14
N ASP A 94 16.45 -37.04 -2.03
CA ASP A 94 15.89 -37.08 -0.68
C ASP A 94 15.69 -35.69 -0.07
N THR A 95 15.77 -34.62 -0.88
CA THR A 95 15.71 -33.23 -0.40
C THR A 95 14.59 -32.47 -1.11
N LEU A 96 13.84 -31.70 -0.32
CA LEU A 96 12.86 -30.73 -0.78
C LEU A 96 13.40 -29.33 -0.51
N PHE A 97 13.81 -28.64 -1.57
CA PHE A 97 14.19 -27.24 -1.54
C PHE A 97 12.97 -26.37 -1.70
N PHE A 98 12.89 -25.30 -0.92
CA PHE A 98 11.79 -24.32 -1.08
C PHE A 98 12.27 -22.90 -0.85
N TRP A 99 11.63 -21.94 -1.55
CA TRP A 99 11.92 -20.52 -1.54
C TRP A 99 10.67 -19.74 -1.19
N GLY A 100 10.81 -18.68 -0.41
CA GLY A 100 9.77 -17.68 -0.24
C GLY A 100 9.68 -16.76 -1.45
N THR A 101 8.48 -16.34 -1.76
CA THR A 101 8.16 -15.37 -2.81
C THR A 101 7.80 -14.00 -2.27
N GLY A 102 7.70 -13.87 -0.94
CA GLY A 102 7.15 -12.71 -0.29
C GLY A 102 5.64 -12.82 0.04
N ASP A 103 5.01 -13.99 -0.07
CA ASP A 103 3.58 -14.17 0.24
C ASP A 103 3.28 -13.82 1.70
N PRO A 104 2.52 -12.71 1.98
CA PRO A 104 2.26 -12.23 3.35
C PRO A 104 1.17 -13.03 4.06
N THR A 105 0.58 -14.02 3.42
CA THR A 105 -0.60 -14.73 3.93
C THR A 105 -0.27 -15.94 4.78
N GLN A 106 0.97 -16.46 4.73
CA GLN A 106 1.35 -17.71 5.38
C GLN A 106 1.30 -17.59 6.92
N LEU A 107 0.47 -18.42 7.54
CA LEU A 107 0.22 -18.42 8.99
C LEU A 107 -0.24 -17.07 9.56
N ASN A 108 -0.53 -16.09 8.72
CA ASN A 108 -0.99 -14.78 9.16
C ASN A 108 -2.45 -14.91 9.65
N PRO A 109 -2.75 -14.48 10.89
CA PRO A 109 -4.09 -14.61 11.48
C PRO A 109 -5.20 -13.92 10.68
N SER A 110 -4.87 -12.90 9.89
CA SER A 110 -5.82 -12.21 9.00
C SER A 110 -6.21 -13.03 7.77
N PHE A 111 -5.44 -14.09 7.46
CA PHE A 111 -5.65 -14.97 6.32
C PHE A 111 -5.69 -16.42 6.79
N LYS A 112 -6.51 -17.23 6.15
CA LYS A 112 -6.62 -18.68 6.48
C LYS A 112 -5.67 -19.53 5.63
N ASN A 113 -4.52 -18.99 5.21
CA ASN A 113 -3.58 -19.69 4.34
C ASN A 113 -2.53 -20.47 5.14
N LYS A 114 -2.49 -21.78 4.92
CA LYS A 114 -1.49 -22.71 5.46
C LYS A 114 -0.84 -23.54 4.36
N SER A 115 -0.96 -23.15 3.10
CA SER A 115 -0.55 -23.96 1.94
C SER A 115 0.89 -24.44 1.99
N LEU A 116 1.82 -23.57 2.40
CA LEU A 116 3.23 -23.94 2.59
C LEU A 116 3.37 -25.00 3.69
N ILE A 117 2.73 -24.81 4.83
CA ILE A 117 2.78 -25.75 5.96
C ILE A 117 2.19 -27.09 5.56
N ASP A 118 1.02 -27.09 4.90
CA ASP A 118 0.38 -28.31 4.43
C ASP A 118 1.22 -29.05 3.40
N TYR A 119 1.92 -28.31 2.53
CA TYR A 119 2.83 -28.89 1.55
C TYR A 119 4.06 -29.51 2.21
N LEU A 120 4.75 -28.78 3.09
CA LEU A 120 5.96 -29.24 3.78
C LEU A 120 5.66 -30.38 4.78
N SER A 121 4.50 -30.37 5.44
CA SER A 121 4.12 -31.39 6.40
C SER A 121 3.99 -32.79 5.79
N LYS A 122 3.55 -32.88 4.53
CA LYS A 122 3.39 -34.11 3.77
C LYS A 122 4.72 -34.72 3.28
N SER A 123 5.78 -33.92 3.22
CA SER A 123 7.07 -34.38 2.72
C SER A 123 7.80 -35.26 3.75
N THR A 124 8.35 -36.39 3.31
CA THR A 124 9.26 -37.23 4.10
C THR A 124 10.73 -36.89 3.86
N LYS A 125 11.01 -35.92 2.97
CA LYS A 125 12.35 -35.52 2.57
C LYS A 125 12.95 -34.50 3.56
N VAL A 126 14.26 -34.33 3.51
CA VAL A 126 14.96 -33.26 4.21
C VAL A 126 14.41 -31.91 3.69
N LEU A 127 13.96 -31.06 4.58
CA LEU A 127 13.43 -29.74 4.24
C LEU A 127 14.56 -28.72 4.24
N VAL A 128 14.77 -28.06 3.10
CA VAL A 128 15.80 -27.02 2.95
C VAL A 128 15.14 -25.70 2.56
N TYR A 129 15.12 -24.75 3.50
CA TYR A 129 14.75 -23.37 3.22
C TYR A 129 15.89 -22.66 2.49
N CYS A 130 15.64 -22.26 1.27
CA CYS A 130 16.58 -21.50 0.45
C CYS A 130 16.35 -20.01 0.62
N ALA A 131 17.08 -19.41 1.55
CA ALA A 131 17.06 -17.95 1.74
C ALA A 131 17.83 -17.25 0.60
N PRO A 132 17.49 -15.97 0.27
CA PRO A 132 18.23 -15.21 -0.74
C PRO A 132 19.73 -15.11 -0.42
N GLN A 133 20.56 -15.10 -1.45
CA GLN A 133 22.01 -14.89 -1.30
C GLN A 133 22.32 -13.49 -0.74
N LYS A 134 21.64 -12.47 -1.28
CA LYS A 134 21.68 -11.10 -0.76
C LYS A 134 20.46 -10.86 0.13
N GLU A 135 20.67 -10.38 1.32
CA GLU A 135 19.58 -10.04 2.24
C GLU A 135 18.75 -8.88 1.67
N ILE A 136 17.44 -8.99 1.82
CA ILE A 136 16.51 -7.90 1.51
C ILE A 136 16.53 -6.98 2.73
N PRO A 137 16.65 -5.65 2.53
CA PRO A 137 16.51 -4.71 3.64
C PRO A 137 15.18 -4.92 4.37
N PRO A 138 15.21 -5.14 5.70
CA PRO A 138 13.98 -5.43 6.46
C PRO A 138 13.07 -4.21 6.60
N LEU A 139 13.62 -3.00 6.48
CA LEU A 139 12.88 -1.75 6.54
C LEU A 139 13.11 -0.93 5.27
N GLY A 140 12.10 -0.21 4.83
CA GLY A 140 12.17 0.67 3.68
C GLY A 140 13.04 1.91 3.94
N SER A 141 13.69 2.41 2.89
CA SER A 141 14.47 3.65 2.97
C SER A 141 13.55 4.84 3.30
N GLY A 142 13.94 5.63 4.31
CA GLY A 142 13.17 6.79 4.75
C GLY A 142 11.99 6.46 5.67
N TRP A 143 11.92 5.23 6.19
CA TRP A 143 11.01 4.88 7.30
C TRP A 143 11.54 5.49 8.60
N SER A 144 10.63 5.91 9.47
CA SER A 144 11.00 6.41 10.80
C SER A 144 11.55 5.26 11.66
N TRP A 145 12.71 5.49 12.27
CA TRP A 145 13.40 4.47 13.07
C TRP A 145 12.65 4.11 14.36
N ASP A 146 11.82 5.01 14.86
CA ASP A 146 11.02 4.87 16.08
C ASP A 146 9.71 4.10 15.86
N ASP A 147 9.31 3.88 14.60
CA ASP A 147 8.13 3.08 14.25
C ASP A 147 8.34 1.55 14.45
N TYR A 148 9.52 1.10 14.86
CA TYR A 148 9.91 -0.32 14.92
C TYR A 148 9.00 -1.20 15.82
N ASN A 149 8.25 -0.61 16.73
CA ASN A 149 7.32 -1.31 17.63
C ASN A 149 5.87 -1.29 17.12
N ASP A 150 5.58 -0.54 16.08
CA ASP A 150 4.25 -0.38 15.53
C ASP A 150 3.95 -1.41 14.44
N SER A 151 2.78 -2.03 14.49
CA SER A 151 2.40 -3.12 13.59
C SER A 151 2.41 -2.73 12.11
N TYR A 152 2.24 -1.45 11.78
CA TYR A 152 2.32 -0.94 10.42
C TYR A 152 3.76 -0.86 9.87
N SER A 153 4.77 -1.03 10.72
CA SER A 153 6.20 -1.06 10.36
C SER A 153 6.79 -2.47 10.48
N ALA A 154 6.00 -3.51 10.21
CA ALA A 154 6.49 -4.88 10.16
C ALA A 154 7.64 -5.02 9.16
N GLU A 155 8.68 -5.78 9.54
CA GLU A 155 9.83 -6.00 8.68
C GLU A 155 9.47 -6.76 7.40
N ILE A 156 10.12 -6.39 6.30
CA ILE A 156 9.98 -7.04 4.99
C ILE A 156 10.85 -8.30 4.98
N SER A 157 10.31 -9.44 4.54
CA SER A 157 11.08 -10.68 4.46
C SER A 157 10.68 -11.53 3.24
N PRO A 158 11.59 -12.37 2.73
CA PRO A 158 11.31 -13.22 1.56
C PRO A 158 10.25 -14.28 1.83
N LEU A 159 10.11 -14.72 3.07
CA LEU A 159 9.12 -15.69 3.52
C LEU A 159 8.51 -15.22 4.85
N PRO A 160 7.56 -14.28 4.78
CA PRO A 160 6.90 -13.79 5.98
C PRO A 160 5.99 -14.87 6.57
N LEU A 161 6.06 -15.02 7.87
CA LEU A 161 5.21 -15.90 8.66
C LEU A 161 4.50 -15.07 9.73
N TYR A 162 3.22 -15.34 9.97
CA TYR A 162 2.42 -14.59 10.94
C TYR A 162 2.35 -13.08 10.68
N GLY A 163 2.57 -12.66 9.42
CA GLY A 163 2.65 -11.24 9.08
C GLY A 163 3.90 -10.53 9.63
N ASN A 164 4.96 -11.26 10.01
CA ASN A 164 6.15 -10.77 10.71
C ASN A 164 5.80 -10.02 12.01
N LEU A 165 4.69 -10.41 12.65
CA LEU A 165 4.15 -9.82 13.88
C LEU A 165 3.99 -10.89 14.97
N VAL A 166 4.22 -10.48 16.21
CA VAL A 166 3.82 -11.24 17.40
C VAL A 166 2.54 -10.62 17.93
N GLY A 167 1.47 -11.40 17.97
CA GLY A 167 0.22 -11.02 18.62
C GLY A 167 0.32 -11.32 20.12
N PHE A 168 0.09 -10.32 20.96
CA PHE A 168 -0.01 -10.45 22.42
C PHE A 168 -1.45 -10.29 22.85
N SER A 169 -1.90 -11.17 23.73
CA SER A 169 -3.24 -11.12 24.31
C SER A 169 -3.23 -11.65 25.74
N VAL A 170 -4.28 -11.35 26.50
CA VAL A 170 -4.49 -11.90 27.84
C VAL A 170 -5.69 -12.82 27.79
N LYS A 171 -5.49 -14.08 28.21
CA LYS A 171 -6.55 -15.08 28.36
C LYS A 171 -6.43 -15.77 29.73
N ASN A 172 -7.53 -15.84 30.46
CA ASN A 172 -7.54 -16.41 31.81
C ASN A 172 -6.43 -15.83 32.71
N GLN A 173 -6.24 -14.50 32.69
CA GLN A 173 -5.19 -13.77 33.44
C GLN A 173 -3.75 -14.15 33.06
N GLN A 174 -3.54 -14.86 31.97
CA GLN A 174 -2.22 -15.23 31.47
C GLN A 174 -1.95 -14.59 30.11
N TRP A 175 -0.69 -14.22 29.91
CA TRP A 175 -0.22 -13.72 28.62
C TRP A 175 -0.09 -14.87 27.63
N GLU A 176 -0.65 -14.65 26.44
CA GLU A 176 -0.51 -15.55 25.28
C GLU A 176 0.14 -14.80 24.12
N THR A 177 0.92 -15.54 23.33
CA THR A 177 1.57 -15.02 22.11
C THR A 177 1.20 -15.85 20.89
N VAL A 178 1.04 -15.19 19.76
CA VAL A 178 0.90 -15.84 18.45
C VAL A 178 1.97 -15.27 17.52
N PRO A 179 2.95 -16.08 17.08
CA PRO A 179 3.16 -17.49 17.40
C PRO A 179 3.58 -17.73 18.85
N HIS A 180 3.27 -18.92 19.35
CA HIS A 180 3.61 -19.33 20.73
C HIS A 180 5.13 -19.36 20.98
N TYR A 181 5.92 -19.55 19.92
CA TYR A 181 7.38 -19.52 19.91
C TYR A 181 7.97 -18.35 20.74
N PHE A 182 7.35 -17.16 20.69
CA PHE A 182 7.85 -15.97 21.38
C PHE A 182 7.45 -15.87 22.86
N LYS A 183 6.73 -16.86 23.42
CA LYS A 183 6.35 -16.84 24.83
C LYS A 183 7.57 -16.83 25.77
N SER A 184 8.63 -17.56 25.41
CA SER A 184 9.89 -17.58 26.13
C SER A 184 10.75 -16.32 25.95
N ALA A 185 10.41 -15.45 25.01
CA ALA A 185 11.11 -14.20 24.77
C ALA A 185 10.56 -13.02 25.60
N ILE A 186 9.60 -13.27 26.48
CA ILE A 186 9.07 -12.28 27.43
C ILE A 186 10.02 -12.22 28.63
N LEU A 187 10.72 -11.10 28.79
CA LEU A 187 11.78 -10.96 29.80
C LEU A 187 11.40 -10.14 31.04
N GLY A 188 10.31 -9.36 30.97
CA GLY A 188 9.98 -8.49 32.09
C GLY A 188 8.67 -7.73 31.92
N ILE A 189 8.44 -6.79 32.84
CA ILE A 189 7.29 -5.90 32.86
C ILE A 189 7.73 -4.44 32.97
N HIS A 190 6.89 -3.52 32.53
CA HIS A 190 7.10 -2.07 32.63
C HIS A 190 5.79 -1.31 32.90
N SER A 191 5.87 -0.02 33.19
CA SER A 191 4.73 0.82 33.58
C SER A 191 3.86 1.32 32.43
N PHE A 192 4.30 1.21 31.19
CA PHE A 192 3.48 1.59 30.03
C PHE A 192 2.31 0.62 29.86
N ASN A 193 1.29 1.01 29.09
CA ASN A 193 0.09 0.23 28.81
C ASN A 193 0.16 -0.57 27.49
N TYR A 194 1.34 -0.74 26.91
CA TYR A 194 1.58 -1.47 25.67
C TYR A 194 2.78 -2.42 25.80
N VAL A 195 2.86 -3.42 24.93
CA VAL A 195 4.02 -4.31 24.82
C VAL A 195 5.13 -3.58 24.07
N LEU A 196 6.34 -3.65 24.60
CA LEU A 196 7.52 -3.08 24.02
C LEU A 196 8.52 -4.17 23.65
N ARG A 197 9.01 -4.15 22.41
CA ARG A 197 10.12 -5.00 21.97
C ARG A 197 11.46 -4.27 22.15
N ASP A 198 12.52 -4.99 22.47
CA ASP A 198 13.87 -4.45 22.29
C ASP A 198 14.11 -4.09 20.83
N ARG A 199 14.79 -2.98 20.59
CA ARG A 199 14.94 -2.45 19.22
C ARG A 199 15.67 -3.40 18.27
N LEU A 200 16.66 -4.15 18.76
CA LEU A 200 17.56 -4.98 17.96
C LEU A 200 17.31 -6.48 18.13
N LYS A 201 16.50 -6.87 19.14
CA LYS A 201 16.26 -8.26 19.49
C LYS A 201 14.79 -8.57 19.60
N ASN A 202 14.47 -9.85 19.50
CA ASN A 202 13.14 -10.38 19.76
C ASN A 202 12.94 -10.67 21.25
N GLU A 203 13.15 -9.66 22.09
CA GLU A 203 12.94 -9.66 23.52
C GLU A 203 11.82 -8.67 23.84
N PHE A 204 10.84 -9.10 24.66
CA PHE A 204 9.63 -8.32 24.89
C PHE A 204 9.45 -8.04 26.38
N THR A 205 8.95 -6.83 26.68
CA THR A 205 8.49 -6.46 28.01
C THR A 205 7.01 -6.13 27.97
N LEU A 206 6.29 -6.52 28.99
CA LEU A 206 4.83 -6.46 29.05
C LEU A 206 4.34 -5.35 29.98
N PRO A 207 3.13 -4.80 29.77
CA PRO A 207 2.52 -3.89 30.71
C PRO A 207 2.18 -4.59 32.04
N VAL A 208 2.31 -3.85 33.15
CA VAL A 208 1.93 -4.33 34.49
C VAL A 208 0.45 -4.69 34.55
N SER A 209 -0.42 -3.82 33.98
CA SER A 209 -1.86 -4.05 33.99
C SER A 209 -2.28 -5.02 32.88
N ARG A 210 -3.09 -6.01 33.26
CA ARG A 210 -3.67 -7.01 32.34
C ARG A 210 -5.17 -6.80 32.11
N SER A 211 -5.84 -6.12 33.02
CA SER A 211 -7.31 -6.10 33.09
C SER A 211 -7.99 -5.41 31.91
N GLU A 212 -7.30 -4.46 31.26
CA GLU A 212 -7.83 -3.68 30.13
C GLU A 212 -6.98 -3.84 28.85
N PHE A 213 -6.07 -4.83 28.84
CA PHE A 213 -5.16 -5.00 27.72
C PHE A 213 -5.93 -5.51 26.50
N LYS A 214 -5.88 -4.72 25.44
CA LYS A 214 -6.37 -5.13 24.12
C LYS A 214 -5.27 -5.91 23.40
N VAL A 215 -5.65 -6.75 22.45
CA VAL A 215 -4.69 -7.44 21.57
C VAL A 215 -3.78 -6.40 20.92
N GLN A 216 -2.47 -6.61 21.04
CA GLN A 216 -1.44 -5.80 20.38
C GLN A 216 -0.61 -6.70 19.48
N GLN A 217 -0.32 -6.21 18.29
CA GLN A 217 0.62 -6.83 17.36
C GLN A 217 1.91 -6.01 17.35
N VAL A 218 3.05 -6.68 17.56
CA VAL A 218 4.37 -6.05 17.60
C VAL A 218 5.27 -6.72 16.57
N PRO A 219 5.95 -5.97 15.68
CA PRO A 219 6.89 -6.53 14.73
C PRO A 219 8.00 -7.34 15.42
N PHE A 220 8.44 -8.43 14.82
CA PHE A 220 9.66 -9.10 15.26
C PHE A 220 10.80 -8.87 14.27
N VAL A 221 12.05 -8.89 14.75
CA VAL A 221 13.25 -8.84 13.91
C VAL A 221 13.34 -10.13 13.12
N THR A 222 13.32 -10.01 11.79
CA THR A 222 13.34 -11.15 10.87
C THR A 222 14.75 -11.64 10.58
N SER A 223 14.87 -12.91 10.29
CA SER A 223 16.10 -13.50 9.73
C SER A 223 15.78 -14.86 9.11
N ALA A 224 16.63 -15.35 8.22
CA ALA A 224 16.49 -16.70 7.68
C ALA A 224 16.52 -17.77 8.78
N SER A 225 17.33 -17.56 9.81
CA SER A 225 17.39 -18.46 10.96
C SER A 225 16.08 -18.47 11.77
N LEU A 226 15.49 -17.31 12.01
CA LEU A 226 14.21 -17.25 12.71
C LEU A 226 13.08 -17.86 11.88
N THR A 227 13.03 -17.59 10.57
CA THR A 227 12.05 -18.19 9.67
C THR A 227 12.11 -19.73 9.72
N ALA A 228 13.31 -20.31 9.63
CA ALA A 228 13.48 -21.76 9.74
C ALA A 228 13.06 -22.31 11.12
N LYS A 229 13.36 -21.61 12.21
CA LYS A 229 12.93 -21.97 13.59
C LYS A 229 11.42 -21.93 13.74
N LEU A 230 10.75 -20.91 13.22
CA LEU A 230 9.28 -20.81 13.24
C LEU A 230 8.63 -21.92 12.42
N LEU A 231 9.19 -22.26 11.26
CA LEU A 231 8.74 -23.41 10.45
C LEU A 231 8.96 -24.71 11.21
N ALA A 232 10.15 -24.93 11.78
CA ALA A 232 10.45 -26.14 12.53
C ALA A 232 9.55 -26.32 13.74
N ASP A 233 9.29 -25.23 14.48
CA ASP A 233 8.34 -25.24 15.62
C ASP A 233 6.91 -25.58 15.18
N THR A 234 6.46 -25.03 14.04
CA THR A 234 5.12 -25.31 13.50
C THR A 234 4.99 -26.72 12.93
N LEU A 235 5.99 -27.19 12.18
CA LEU A 235 5.98 -28.48 11.50
C LEU A 235 6.37 -29.64 12.41
N LYS A 236 7.04 -29.37 13.54
CA LYS A 236 7.74 -30.35 14.39
C LYS A 236 8.73 -31.21 13.60
N LYS A 237 9.38 -30.59 12.64
CA LYS A 237 10.41 -31.16 11.75
C LYS A 237 11.60 -30.21 11.67
N GLU A 238 12.80 -30.77 11.43
CA GLU A 238 13.97 -29.94 11.15
C GLU A 238 13.83 -29.23 9.82
N VAL A 239 14.26 -27.96 9.77
CA VAL A 239 14.36 -27.15 8.56
C VAL A 239 15.78 -26.61 8.44
N VAL A 240 16.51 -27.12 7.47
CA VAL A 240 17.88 -26.71 7.17
C VAL A 240 17.84 -25.42 6.36
N ILE A 241 18.84 -24.54 6.53
CA ILE A 241 18.95 -23.29 5.78
C ILE A 241 20.08 -23.41 4.77
N GLN A 242 19.79 -22.93 3.56
CA GLN A 242 20.80 -22.74 2.51
C GLN A 242 20.61 -21.37 1.87
N ARG A 243 21.69 -20.69 1.48
CA ARG A 243 21.59 -19.40 0.76
C ARG A 243 21.78 -19.62 -0.72
N ASN A 244 20.68 -19.65 -1.45
CA ASN A 244 20.66 -19.88 -2.90
C ASN A 244 19.62 -18.99 -3.58
N ALA A 245 19.96 -18.54 -4.79
CA ALA A 245 18.95 -17.99 -5.70
C ALA A 245 17.89 -19.07 -6.00
N MET A 246 16.70 -18.63 -6.39
CA MET A 246 15.66 -19.55 -6.85
C MET A 246 16.16 -20.31 -8.08
N ASP A 247 16.11 -21.64 -8.01
CA ASP A 247 16.49 -22.50 -9.13
C ASP A 247 15.50 -22.29 -10.29
N PRO A 248 15.94 -22.12 -11.53
CA PRO A 248 15.05 -21.96 -12.68
C PRO A 248 14.07 -23.13 -12.88
N LEU A 249 14.38 -24.30 -12.35
CA LEU A 249 13.52 -25.49 -12.40
C LEU A 249 12.52 -25.54 -11.23
N ALA A 250 12.63 -24.65 -10.26
CA ALA A 250 11.69 -24.57 -9.15
C ALA A 250 10.30 -24.17 -9.64
N LYS A 251 9.28 -24.86 -9.14
CA LYS A 251 7.88 -24.60 -9.48
C LYS A 251 7.27 -23.66 -8.46
N ILE A 252 6.74 -22.53 -8.94
CA ILE A 252 5.97 -21.61 -8.09
C ILE A 252 4.60 -22.22 -7.82
N GLN A 253 4.22 -22.29 -6.56
CA GLN A 253 2.89 -22.69 -6.11
C GLN A 253 2.03 -21.44 -5.96
N TYR A 254 0.83 -21.47 -6.54
CA TYR A 254 -0.12 -20.37 -6.48
C TYR A 254 -1.26 -20.68 -5.52
N VAL A 255 -1.73 -19.67 -4.80
CA VAL A 255 -2.83 -19.80 -3.83
C VAL A 255 -3.77 -18.61 -3.93
N GLY A 256 -5.06 -18.86 -3.71
CA GLY A 256 -6.08 -17.80 -3.59
C GLY A 256 -6.07 -16.76 -4.73
N LEU A 257 -6.87 -15.73 -4.55
CA LEU A 257 -6.97 -14.60 -5.48
C LEU A 257 -6.27 -13.37 -4.90
N LEU A 258 -5.66 -12.57 -5.76
CA LEU A 258 -5.01 -11.31 -5.39
C LEU A 258 -5.96 -10.29 -4.76
N ASP A 259 -7.26 -10.35 -5.04
CA ASP A 259 -8.26 -9.52 -4.35
C ASP A 259 -8.19 -9.65 -2.83
N SER A 260 -7.85 -10.85 -2.33
CA SER A 260 -7.68 -11.08 -0.89
C SER A 260 -6.53 -10.27 -0.28
N LEU A 261 -5.57 -9.81 -1.09
CA LEU A 261 -4.51 -8.87 -0.72
C LEU A 261 -4.90 -7.42 -1.00
N TYR A 262 -5.56 -7.14 -2.13
CA TYR A 262 -5.92 -5.78 -2.51
C TYR A 262 -6.90 -5.15 -1.53
N VAL A 263 -7.94 -5.89 -1.11
CA VAL A 263 -8.95 -5.36 -0.18
C VAL A 263 -8.31 -4.90 1.15
N PRO A 264 -7.58 -5.72 1.92
CA PRO A 264 -6.97 -5.25 3.16
C PRO A 264 -5.88 -4.19 2.93
N MET A 265 -5.11 -4.25 1.85
CA MET A 265 -4.15 -3.20 1.50
C MET A 265 -4.81 -1.83 1.30
N LEU A 266 -5.93 -1.79 0.60
CA LEU A 266 -6.62 -0.54 0.28
C LEU A 266 -7.53 -0.09 1.42
N HIS A 267 -8.31 -1.00 2.02
CA HIS A 267 -9.27 -0.69 3.08
C HIS A 267 -8.62 -0.38 4.43
N ASN A 268 -7.65 -1.21 4.86
CA ASN A 268 -6.97 -1.04 6.13
C ASN A 268 -5.66 -0.28 6.00
N SER A 269 -5.29 0.07 4.76
CA SER A 269 -4.00 0.70 4.46
C SER A 269 -2.79 -0.15 4.88
N ASP A 270 -2.87 -1.48 4.74
CA ASP A 270 -1.85 -2.42 5.19
C ASP A 270 -0.54 -2.21 4.43
N ASN A 271 0.52 -1.83 5.17
CA ASN A 271 1.82 -1.53 4.60
C ASN A 271 2.56 -2.82 4.23
N MET A 272 2.45 -3.85 5.07
CA MET A 272 3.13 -5.11 4.84
C MET A 272 2.68 -5.73 3.52
N ILE A 273 1.38 -5.77 3.26
CA ILE A 273 0.86 -6.30 1.99
C ILE A 273 1.41 -5.50 0.80
N ALA A 274 1.45 -4.17 0.90
CA ALA A 274 1.95 -3.33 -0.18
C ALA A 274 3.42 -3.59 -0.51
N GLU A 275 4.29 -3.72 0.50
CA GLU A 275 5.70 -4.05 0.29
C GLU A 275 5.86 -5.46 -0.29
N HIS A 276 5.09 -6.41 0.22
CA HIS A 276 5.20 -7.80 -0.21
C HIS A 276 4.61 -8.03 -1.62
N LEU A 277 3.65 -7.22 -2.07
CA LEU A 277 3.23 -7.25 -3.48
C LEU A 277 4.39 -6.93 -4.44
N LEU A 278 5.30 -6.04 -4.08
CA LEU A 278 6.51 -5.80 -4.87
C LEU A 278 7.42 -7.05 -4.88
N LEU A 279 7.60 -7.72 -3.74
CA LEU A 279 8.38 -8.96 -3.69
C LEU A 279 7.74 -10.08 -4.51
N LEU A 280 6.41 -10.21 -4.48
CA LEU A 280 5.66 -11.17 -5.30
C LEU A 280 5.88 -10.92 -6.80
N ILE A 281 5.86 -9.65 -7.24
CA ILE A 281 6.21 -9.28 -8.62
C ILE A 281 7.63 -9.72 -8.94
N GLY A 282 8.59 -9.45 -8.04
CA GLY A 282 9.96 -9.87 -8.21
C GLY A 282 10.09 -11.37 -8.35
N ALA A 283 9.50 -12.15 -7.45
CA ALA A 283 9.58 -13.61 -7.46
C ALA A 283 8.97 -14.21 -8.73
N LYS A 284 7.78 -13.74 -9.17
CA LYS A 284 7.13 -14.23 -10.38
C LYS A 284 7.96 -13.96 -11.64
N ASN A 285 8.60 -12.79 -11.71
CA ASN A 285 9.38 -12.37 -12.88
C ASN A 285 10.87 -12.70 -12.74
N GLN A 286 11.27 -13.44 -11.70
CA GLN A 286 12.66 -13.79 -11.38
C GLN A 286 13.58 -12.56 -11.22
N TRP A 287 13.02 -11.44 -10.74
CA TRP A 287 13.77 -10.25 -10.37
C TRP A 287 14.20 -10.37 -8.91
N THR A 288 15.46 -10.09 -8.65
CA THR A 288 16.03 -10.17 -7.30
C THR A 288 16.13 -8.79 -6.66
N GLY A 289 16.07 -8.75 -5.33
CA GLY A 289 16.22 -7.53 -4.53
C GLY A 289 15.00 -7.19 -3.69
N GLY A 290 15.05 -6.05 -3.03
CA GLY A 290 13.95 -5.50 -2.25
C GLY A 290 13.07 -4.54 -3.07
N ALA A 291 12.24 -3.77 -2.37
CA ALA A 291 11.27 -2.87 -3.01
C ALA A 291 11.91 -1.93 -4.04
N GLN A 292 13.06 -1.34 -3.74
CA GLN A 292 13.70 -0.37 -4.64
C GLN A 292 14.19 -0.99 -5.94
N GLU A 293 14.81 -2.18 -5.88
CA GLU A 293 15.28 -2.90 -7.05
C GLU A 293 14.09 -3.32 -7.94
N ILE A 294 12.99 -3.77 -7.32
CA ILE A 294 11.78 -4.14 -8.05
C ILE A 294 11.13 -2.91 -8.69
N ILE A 295 11.02 -1.80 -7.97
CA ILE A 295 10.51 -0.53 -8.52
C ILE A 295 11.37 -0.06 -9.70
N ALA A 296 12.70 -0.17 -9.61
CA ALA A 296 13.60 0.17 -10.72
C ALA A 296 13.34 -0.69 -11.97
N LYS A 297 13.03 -1.98 -11.78
CA LYS A 297 12.63 -2.88 -12.88
C LYS A 297 11.25 -2.48 -13.44
N LEU A 298 10.27 -2.22 -12.58
CA LEU A 298 8.94 -1.76 -12.99
C LEU A 298 9.01 -0.47 -13.84
N LYS A 299 9.84 0.49 -13.44
CA LYS A 299 10.08 1.72 -14.21
C LYS A 299 10.65 1.46 -15.60
N LYS A 300 11.44 0.41 -15.75
CA LYS A 300 12.04 0.04 -17.04
C LYS A 300 11.10 -0.76 -17.93
N GLU A 301 10.34 -1.68 -17.34
CA GLU A 301 9.52 -2.65 -18.07
C GLU A 301 8.08 -2.14 -18.33
N SER A 302 7.64 -1.11 -17.60
CA SER A 302 6.30 -0.55 -17.72
C SER A 302 6.27 0.66 -18.66
N ASN A 303 5.14 0.83 -19.35
CA ASN A 303 4.89 1.95 -20.26
C ASN A 303 4.19 3.14 -19.58
N TYR A 304 3.95 3.10 -18.28
CA TYR A 304 3.27 4.20 -17.57
C TYR A 304 4.19 5.40 -17.37
N GLU A 305 3.77 6.58 -17.86
CA GLU A 305 4.58 7.80 -17.78
C GLU A 305 4.78 8.31 -16.36
N PHE A 306 3.79 8.15 -15.45
CA PHE A 306 3.93 8.57 -14.07
C PHE A 306 5.14 7.93 -13.37
N LEU A 307 5.47 6.68 -13.73
CA LEU A 307 6.62 5.98 -13.17
C LEU A 307 7.94 6.66 -13.49
N LYS A 308 8.04 7.32 -14.65
CA LYS A 308 9.25 8.04 -15.06
C LYS A 308 9.44 9.31 -14.25
N ALA A 309 8.36 10.04 -13.97
CA ALA A 309 8.39 11.31 -13.26
C ALA A 309 8.46 11.12 -11.73
N ALA A 310 7.66 10.22 -11.18
CA ALA A 310 7.54 10.02 -9.74
C ALA A 310 8.85 9.51 -9.11
N ARG A 311 9.18 10.04 -7.94
CA ARG A 311 10.15 9.41 -7.04
C ARG A 311 9.42 8.38 -6.19
N TRP A 312 9.32 7.16 -6.71
CA TRP A 312 8.70 6.03 -6.03
C TRP A 312 9.77 5.20 -5.32
N VAL A 313 9.68 5.03 -4.00
CA VAL A 313 10.73 4.47 -3.13
C VAL A 313 10.30 3.15 -2.50
N ASP A 314 9.01 3.04 -2.09
CA ASP A 314 8.46 1.85 -1.45
C ASP A 314 7.01 1.59 -1.89
N GLY A 315 6.50 0.39 -1.63
CA GLY A 315 5.17 -0.02 -2.03
C GLY A 315 4.05 0.60 -1.18
N SER A 316 4.33 0.88 0.07
CA SER A 316 3.33 1.28 1.07
C SER A 316 3.09 2.79 1.14
N GLY A 317 4.07 3.57 0.74
CA GLY A 317 4.09 5.01 0.96
C GLY A 317 4.50 5.41 2.37
N LEU A 318 5.07 4.49 3.16
CA LEU A 318 5.59 4.80 4.49
C LEU A 318 6.85 5.65 4.40
N SER A 319 7.63 5.49 3.34
CA SER A 319 8.78 6.32 3.05
C SER A 319 8.40 7.78 2.81
N ARG A 320 8.99 8.68 3.59
CA ARG A 320 8.86 10.14 3.36
C ARG A 320 9.62 10.63 2.13
N TYR A 321 10.36 9.76 1.46
CA TYR A 321 11.09 10.08 0.24
C TYR A 321 10.28 9.84 -1.04
N ASN A 322 9.09 9.25 -0.94
CA ASN A 322 8.16 9.19 -2.06
C ASN A 322 7.69 10.58 -2.47
N LEU A 323 7.71 10.88 -3.77
CA LEU A 323 7.19 12.11 -4.33
C LEU A 323 6.37 11.79 -5.59
N PHE A 324 5.10 12.18 -5.57
CA PHE A 324 4.15 12.03 -6.67
C PHE A 324 3.44 13.35 -6.93
N ARG A 325 2.95 13.52 -8.14
CA ARG A 325 2.11 14.65 -8.51
C ARG A 325 0.63 14.25 -8.41
N PRO A 326 -0.29 15.17 -8.13
CA PRO A 326 -1.74 14.88 -8.25
C PRO A 326 -2.10 14.27 -9.61
N MET A 327 -1.46 14.74 -10.69
CA MET A 327 -1.67 14.22 -12.05
C MET A 327 -1.27 12.74 -12.19
N ASP A 328 -0.22 12.29 -11.49
CA ASP A 328 0.19 10.89 -11.52
C ASP A 328 -0.92 9.95 -11.01
N PHE A 329 -1.67 10.39 -9.99
CA PHE A 329 -2.81 9.62 -9.47
C PHE A 329 -4.01 9.61 -10.42
N ILE A 330 -4.22 10.65 -11.20
CA ILE A 330 -5.23 10.64 -12.27
C ILE A 330 -4.88 9.58 -13.33
N GLU A 331 -3.61 9.52 -13.74
CA GLU A 331 -3.13 8.49 -14.68
C GLU A 331 -3.31 7.07 -14.10
N ILE A 332 -2.89 6.85 -12.85
CA ILE A 332 -3.02 5.56 -12.15
C ILE A 332 -4.50 5.14 -12.06
N LEU A 333 -5.37 6.01 -11.58
CA LEU A 333 -6.79 5.72 -11.39
C LEU A 333 -7.52 5.49 -12.70
N SER A 334 -7.17 6.26 -13.75
CA SER A 334 -7.71 6.05 -15.09
C SER A 334 -7.30 4.70 -15.67
N ALA A 335 -6.04 4.30 -15.48
CA ALA A 335 -5.56 2.98 -15.90
C ALA A 335 -6.25 1.85 -15.10
N LEU A 336 -6.43 2.00 -13.79
CA LEU A 336 -7.19 1.05 -12.98
C LEU A 336 -8.65 0.95 -13.44
N HIS A 337 -9.29 2.08 -13.76
CA HIS A 337 -10.65 2.07 -14.28
C HIS A 337 -10.77 1.33 -15.63
N GLN A 338 -9.81 1.53 -16.52
CA GLN A 338 -9.79 0.81 -17.81
C GLN A 338 -9.63 -0.71 -17.63
N GLN A 339 -8.89 -1.16 -16.60
CA GLN A 339 -8.61 -2.58 -16.35
C GLN A 339 -9.73 -3.28 -15.57
N PHE A 340 -10.33 -2.61 -14.60
CA PHE A 340 -11.29 -3.23 -13.68
C PHE A 340 -12.75 -2.83 -13.90
N GLY A 341 -13.00 -1.66 -14.51
CA GLY A 341 -14.32 -1.03 -14.50
C GLY A 341 -14.71 -0.48 -13.14
N MET A 342 -15.77 0.35 -13.12
CA MET A 342 -16.17 1.05 -11.89
C MET A 342 -16.70 0.12 -10.80
N ASP A 343 -17.51 -0.89 -11.16
CA ASP A 343 -18.13 -1.83 -10.20
C ASP A 343 -17.06 -2.55 -9.36
N LYS A 344 -15.99 -3.02 -10.00
CA LYS A 344 -14.89 -3.69 -9.30
C LYS A 344 -14.11 -2.72 -8.42
N LEU A 345 -13.88 -1.49 -8.88
CA LEU A 345 -13.18 -0.47 -8.10
C LEU A 345 -13.99 0.00 -6.90
N GLN A 346 -15.32 0.05 -6.98
CA GLN A 346 -16.21 0.32 -5.85
C GLN A 346 -16.09 -0.76 -4.74
N PHE A 347 -15.87 -2.01 -5.15
CA PHE A 347 -15.61 -3.10 -4.20
C PHE A 347 -14.21 -3.02 -3.58
N LEU A 348 -13.19 -2.68 -4.38
CA LEU A 348 -11.79 -2.69 -3.96
C LEU A 348 -11.38 -1.46 -3.14
N LEU A 349 -11.99 -0.28 -3.41
CA LEU A 349 -11.64 0.96 -2.71
C LEU A 349 -12.49 1.20 -1.47
N PRO A 350 -11.93 1.83 -0.42
CA PRO A 350 -12.72 2.34 0.70
C PRO A 350 -13.85 3.25 0.24
N GLN A 351 -15.03 3.11 0.85
CA GLN A 351 -16.21 3.94 0.56
C GLN A 351 -16.61 4.74 1.79
N THR A 352 -16.93 6.03 1.59
CA THR A 352 -17.48 6.89 2.64
C THR A 352 -18.72 6.29 3.29
N GLY A 353 -18.76 6.32 4.63
CA GLY A 353 -19.85 5.82 5.44
C GLY A 353 -19.98 4.28 5.51
N LYS A 354 -19.19 3.52 4.71
CA LYS A 354 -19.38 2.07 4.59
C LYS A 354 -18.14 1.23 4.92
N THR A 355 -17.00 1.52 4.28
CA THR A 355 -15.85 0.62 4.36
C THR A 355 -14.51 1.32 4.58
N GLY A 356 -13.54 0.57 5.10
CA GLY A 356 -12.14 0.94 5.21
C GLY A 356 -11.89 2.24 5.98
N THR A 357 -10.85 2.96 5.59
CA THR A 357 -10.43 4.23 6.23
C THR A 357 -11.44 5.38 6.08
N LEU A 358 -12.43 5.21 5.21
CA LEU A 358 -13.48 6.20 4.97
C LEU A 358 -14.80 5.87 5.69
N LYS A 359 -14.89 4.74 6.40
CA LYS A 359 -16.11 4.26 7.07
C LYS A 359 -16.72 5.28 8.04
N SER A 360 -15.89 6.04 8.74
CA SER A 360 -16.35 7.04 9.73
C SER A 360 -16.78 8.38 9.13
N ILE A 361 -16.57 8.59 7.82
CA ILE A 361 -16.94 9.82 7.14
C ILE A 361 -18.43 9.78 6.82
N LYS A 362 -19.16 10.75 7.33
CA LYS A 362 -20.58 10.99 6.96
C LYS A 362 -20.63 12.20 6.05
N LEU A 363 -21.14 12.01 4.85
CA LEU A 363 -21.38 13.10 3.91
C LEU A 363 -22.70 13.80 4.25
N LYS A 364 -22.85 15.05 3.83
CA LYS A 364 -24.05 15.89 4.08
C LYS A 364 -25.25 15.43 3.24
N SER A 365 -24.98 14.85 2.06
CA SER A 365 -25.98 14.30 1.17
C SER A 365 -25.69 12.82 0.91
N ASP A 366 -26.73 11.98 0.92
CA ASP A 366 -26.64 10.56 0.57
C ASP A 366 -26.42 10.33 -0.94
N ASP A 367 -26.65 11.36 -1.76
CA ASP A 367 -26.42 11.30 -3.21
C ASP A 367 -24.93 11.43 -3.57
N HIS A 368 -24.11 11.95 -2.64
CA HIS A 368 -22.66 11.98 -2.80
C HIS A 368 -22.02 10.69 -2.31
N VAL A 369 -21.10 10.13 -3.09
CA VAL A 369 -20.33 8.97 -2.70
C VAL A 369 -18.86 9.14 -3.10
N ILE A 370 -17.95 8.78 -2.20
CA ILE A 370 -16.51 8.80 -2.48
C ILE A 370 -15.96 7.37 -2.31
N TRP A 371 -15.27 6.88 -3.34
CA TRP A 371 -14.49 5.65 -3.32
C TRP A 371 -13.02 6.04 -3.50
N ALA A 372 -12.23 6.00 -2.43
CA ALA A 372 -10.88 6.54 -2.51
C ALA A 372 -9.91 5.89 -1.53
N LYS A 373 -8.63 5.94 -1.89
CA LYS A 373 -7.53 5.64 -0.97
C LYS A 373 -7.11 6.92 -0.26
N SER A 374 -7.03 6.85 1.07
CA SER A 374 -6.44 7.90 1.89
C SER A 374 -4.97 7.65 2.19
N GLY A 375 -4.20 8.71 2.31
CA GLY A 375 -2.84 8.71 2.82
C GLY A 375 -2.66 9.74 3.92
N SER A 376 -1.89 9.45 4.96
CA SER A 376 -1.62 10.42 6.02
C SER A 376 -0.28 10.21 6.71
N PHE A 377 0.34 11.34 7.05
CA PHE A 377 1.40 11.49 8.05
C PHE A 377 0.95 12.58 9.04
N SER A 378 1.74 12.86 10.05
CA SER A 378 1.41 13.87 11.07
C SER A 378 1.04 15.25 10.50
N ASN A 379 1.57 15.60 9.32
CA ASN A 379 1.41 16.89 8.65
C ASN A 379 0.96 16.75 7.18
N THR A 380 0.34 15.63 6.83
CA THR A 380 -0.05 15.29 5.46
C THR A 380 -1.39 14.56 5.48
N TYR A 381 -2.30 14.94 4.59
CA TYR A 381 -3.50 14.16 4.29
C TYR A 381 -3.78 14.21 2.80
N ASP A 382 -3.86 13.04 2.18
CA ASP A 382 -4.10 12.87 0.76
C ASP A 382 -5.31 11.98 0.54
N LEU A 383 -6.06 12.24 -0.51
CA LEU A 383 -7.20 11.44 -0.91
C LEU A 383 -7.25 11.38 -2.44
N SER A 384 -7.20 10.16 -3.00
CA SER A 384 -7.26 9.96 -4.45
C SER A 384 -8.19 8.80 -4.79
N GLY A 385 -9.05 9.00 -5.76
CA GLY A 385 -10.08 8.01 -6.13
C GLY A 385 -11.15 8.56 -7.05
N PHE A 386 -12.37 8.14 -6.77
CA PHE A 386 -13.56 8.51 -7.55
C PHE A 386 -14.59 9.14 -6.63
N PHE A 387 -15.29 10.17 -7.11
CA PHE A 387 -16.46 10.69 -6.41
C PHE A 387 -17.65 10.83 -7.36
N GLN A 388 -18.82 10.54 -6.85
CA GLN A 388 -20.11 10.78 -7.50
C GLN A 388 -20.76 12.01 -6.86
N ASN A 389 -21.16 12.97 -7.68
CA ASN A 389 -21.90 14.15 -7.20
C ASN A 389 -23.40 13.88 -7.14
N SER A 390 -24.19 14.87 -6.66
CA SER A 390 -25.65 14.77 -6.50
C SER A 390 -26.40 14.48 -7.80
N LYS A 391 -25.80 14.76 -8.96
CA LYS A 391 -26.37 14.48 -10.29
C LYS A 391 -26.01 13.08 -10.82
N GLY A 392 -25.35 12.23 -10.02
CA GLY A 392 -24.91 10.91 -10.42
C GLY A 392 -23.69 10.89 -11.34
N LYS A 393 -23.03 12.03 -11.53
CA LYS A 393 -21.86 12.14 -12.39
C LYS A 393 -20.60 11.74 -11.63
N ILE A 394 -19.77 10.88 -12.23
CA ILE A 394 -18.56 10.36 -11.61
C ILE A 394 -17.32 11.11 -12.14
N TYR A 395 -16.45 11.45 -11.20
CA TYR A 395 -15.18 12.11 -11.45
C TYR A 395 -14.03 11.30 -10.84
N VAL A 396 -12.89 11.31 -11.50
CA VAL A 396 -11.60 10.88 -10.96
C VAL A 396 -10.95 12.09 -10.29
N PHE A 397 -10.39 11.91 -9.11
CA PHE A 397 -9.76 13.02 -8.42
C PHE A 397 -8.52 12.61 -7.64
N SER A 398 -7.63 13.56 -7.45
CA SER A 398 -6.54 13.49 -6.48
C SER A 398 -6.42 14.83 -5.76
N ILE A 399 -6.43 14.81 -4.44
CA ILE A 399 -6.18 15.95 -3.56
C ILE A 399 -5.06 15.57 -2.61
N MET A 400 -3.98 16.35 -2.63
CA MET A 400 -2.80 16.14 -1.79
C MET A 400 -2.55 17.40 -0.97
N THR A 401 -2.43 17.24 0.36
CA THR A 401 -2.11 18.35 1.28
C THR A 401 -0.89 17.99 2.10
N ASN A 402 0.15 18.79 2.00
CA ASN A 402 1.40 18.56 2.72
C ASN A 402 1.76 19.77 3.59
N LEU A 403 2.67 19.55 4.54
CA LEU A 403 3.20 20.58 5.42
C LEU A 403 2.11 21.32 6.23
N ALA A 404 1.01 20.65 6.52
CA ALA A 404 -0.05 21.20 7.36
C ALA A 404 0.47 21.40 8.80
N ASN A 405 0.13 22.55 9.39
CA ASN A 405 0.46 22.89 10.78
C ASN A 405 -0.71 22.62 11.76
N HIS A 406 -1.75 21.95 11.27
CA HIS A 406 -2.94 21.55 12.02
C HIS A 406 -3.10 20.01 11.95
N SER A 407 -4.09 19.48 12.66
CA SER A 407 -4.27 18.02 12.76
C SER A 407 -4.67 17.37 11.43
N VAL A 408 -4.32 16.11 11.26
CA VAL A 408 -4.76 15.28 10.12
C VAL A 408 -6.29 15.22 10.02
N SER A 409 -6.99 15.27 11.17
CA SER A 409 -8.46 15.29 11.20
C SER A 409 -9.05 16.57 10.62
N GLU A 410 -8.38 17.70 10.80
CA GLU A 410 -8.77 18.97 10.18
C GLU A 410 -8.51 18.95 8.68
N SER A 411 -7.31 18.52 8.24
CA SER A 411 -6.99 18.36 6.80
C SER A 411 -7.99 17.43 6.10
N LYS A 412 -8.34 16.31 6.75
CA LYS A 412 -9.35 15.38 6.26
C LYS A 412 -10.71 16.05 6.07
N ARG A 413 -11.15 16.85 7.05
CA ARG A 413 -12.41 17.58 6.96
C ARG A 413 -12.39 18.60 5.82
N ASP A 414 -11.31 19.38 5.69
CA ASP A 414 -11.16 20.36 4.61
C ASP A 414 -11.28 19.72 3.22
N VAL A 415 -10.66 18.55 3.03
CA VAL A 415 -10.74 17.80 1.77
C VAL A 415 -12.15 17.29 1.49
N ILE A 416 -12.83 16.74 2.50
CA ILE A 416 -14.19 16.23 2.34
C ILE A 416 -15.18 17.35 2.10
N ASP A 417 -15.11 18.43 2.90
CA ASP A 417 -15.96 19.61 2.72
C ASP A 417 -15.80 20.24 1.34
N PHE A 418 -14.58 20.26 0.79
CA PHE A 418 -14.35 20.72 -0.57
C PHE A 418 -15.07 19.84 -1.59
N LEU A 419 -14.89 18.50 -1.53
CA LEU A 419 -15.53 17.58 -2.48
C LEU A 419 -17.07 17.64 -2.43
N GLU A 420 -17.65 17.76 -1.23
CA GLU A 420 -19.11 17.87 -1.05
C GLU A 420 -19.73 19.14 -1.65
N ASN A 421 -18.94 20.17 -1.89
CA ASN A 421 -19.40 21.41 -2.50
C ASN A 421 -19.18 21.49 -4.02
N LEU A 422 -18.87 20.34 -4.66
CA LEU A 422 -18.62 20.24 -6.10
C LEU A 422 -19.84 19.64 -6.83
N ASP A 423 -20.84 20.47 -7.12
CA ASP A 423 -22.04 20.12 -7.89
C ASP A 423 -22.14 20.82 -9.25
#